data_8d93399cebedf988773617de336d868f
#
_entry.id   8d93399cebedf988773617de336d868f
#
_cell.length_a   1.000
_cell.length_b   1.000
_cell.length_c   1.000
_cell.angle_alpha   90.00
_cell.angle_beta   90.00
_cell.angle_gamma   90.00
#
_symmetry.space_group_name_H-M   'P 1'
#
loop_
_entity.id
_entity.type
_entity.pdbx_description
1 polymer ?
#
loop_
_entity_poly.entity_id
_entity_poly.type
_entity_poly.pdbx_seq_one_letter_code
_entity_poly.pdbx_strand_id
1 'polypeptide(L)'
;LYYLHKKKHVDFGVRTILAVGLGLIVGLVFKGHHTYVAAVGTIYAHVVSAVVIPLLIFSIISSITNLGNSVRLKNIGLKTVFFLVLNTFFASLITLIAGVVTNVGHGVQYELATDYTAKEVPTFVDTVISLFPQNLASHWANGEVVPIVVFCILVAISYNKIAAKKPEEVAPFKKFIDAGDVVMGRVVSYVISFTPYAVLSLIARAVSRSSPADLVPLLSVLVLAYVLCAIQAFVVEGALIKIVGKLDPVQFFKGVWPAGTVAFTSQSSVGTIPVTVNQLTKKLGVNEDIAAFGASLGANLGMPGCAGVWPTLLAVFTLSLIHISE
;
A
#
# COMPACT_ATOMS: atom_id res chain seq x y z
N LEU A 1 -0.01 20.09 16.72
CA LEU A 1 0.23 18.66 16.43
C LEU A 1 1.26 18.04 17.39
N TYR A 2 2.43 18.65 17.57
CA TYR A 2 3.45 18.16 18.51
C TYR A 2 2.95 18.09 19.96
N TYR A 3 2.26 19.13 20.43
CA TYR A 3 1.66 19.17 21.77
C TYR A 3 0.64 18.06 22.00
N LEU A 4 -0.21 17.79 21.00
CA LEU A 4 -1.21 16.73 21.00
C LEU A 4 -0.56 15.33 21.05
N HIS A 5 0.60 15.17 20.41
CA HIS A 5 1.37 13.94 20.45
C HIS A 5 2.00 13.72 21.84
N LYS A 6 2.73 14.71 22.35
CA LYS A 6 3.60 14.56 23.54
C LYS A 6 2.85 14.66 24.87
N LYS A 7 1.85 15.54 24.98
CA LYS A 7 1.14 15.80 26.26
C LYS A 7 -0.24 15.15 26.37
N LYS A 8 -0.98 14.97 25.27
CA LYS A 8 -2.34 14.43 25.30
C LYS A 8 -2.45 12.99 24.74
N HIS A 9 -1.36 12.41 24.26
CA HIS A 9 -1.35 11.05 23.66
C HIS A 9 -2.49 10.81 22.65
N VAL A 10 -2.84 11.88 21.89
CA VAL A 10 -3.92 11.80 20.89
C VAL A 10 -3.51 10.83 19.79
N ASP A 11 -4.43 9.97 19.41
CA ASP A 11 -4.25 8.96 18.38
C ASP A 11 -3.72 9.55 17.07
N PHE A 12 -2.93 8.75 16.35
CA PHE A 12 -2.32 9.11 15.08
C PHE A 12 -3.36 9.53 14.04
N GLY A 13 -4.47 8.76 13.92
CA GLY A 13 -5.56 9.05 12.99
C GLY A 13 -6.19 10.41 13.24
N VAL A 14 -6.52 10.72 14.50
CA VAL A 14 -7.10 12.02 14.88
C VAL A 14 -6.14 13.17 14.58
N ARG A 15 -4.84 12.98 14.83
CA ARG A 15 -3.82 14.00 14.50
C ARG A 15 -3.71 14.24 13.00
N THR A 16 -3.87 13.19 12.20
CA THR A 16 -3.82 13.29 10.74
C THR A 16 -5.05 14.03 10.20
N ILE A 17 -6.25 13.73 10.72
CA ILE A 17 -7.49 14.45 10.38
C ILE A 17 -7.38 15.93 10.76
N LEU A 18 -6.89 16.23 11.96
CA LEU A 18 -6.64 17.61 12.38
C LEU A 18 -5.62 18.31 11.49
N ALA A 19 -4.60 17.57 11.01
CA ALA A 19 -3.62 18.09 10.07
C ALA A 19 -4.22 18.45 8.72
N VAL A 20 -5.18 17.66 8.22
CA VAL A 20 -5.96 17.99 7.01
C VAL A 20 -6.72 19.31 7.21
N GLY A 21 -7.49 19.43 8.32
CA GLY A 21 -8.21 20.66 8.62
C GLY A 21 -7.32 21.90 8.76
N LEU A 22 -6.20 21.77 9.46
CA LEU A 22 -5.21 22.85 9.58
C LEU A 22 -4.56 23.16 8.23
N GLY A 23 -4.28 22.16 7.40
CA GLY A 23 -3.75 22.33 6.05
C GLY A 23 -4.69 23.12 5.15
N LEU A 24 -6.00 22.83 5.21
CA LEU A 24 -7.02 23.60 4.50
C LEU A 24 -7.01 25.08 4.94
N ILE A 25 -7.02 25.36 6.23
CA ILE A 25 -6.98 26.72 6.77
C ILE A 25 -5.71 27.45 6.32
N VAL A 26 -4.54 26.82 6.50
CA VAL A 26 -3.25 27.41 6.11
C VAL A 26 -3.19 27.66 4.60
N GLY A 27 -3.68 26.73 3.78
CA GLY A 27 -3.71 26.90 2.32
C GLY A 27 -4.61 28.05 1.86
N LEU A 28 -5.74 28.26 2.52
CA LEU A 28 -6.65 29.37 2.22
C LEU A 28 -6.11 30.74 2.68
N VAL A 29 -5.53 30.80 3.88
CA VAL A 29 -5.02 32.04 4.49
C VAL A 29 -3.75 32.52 3.78
N PHE A 30 -2.83 31.61 3.45
CA PHE A 30 -1.55 31.92 2.82
C PHE A 30 -1.54 31.66 1.32
N LYS A 31 -2.65 31.94 0.64
CA LYS A 31 -2.79 31.74 -0.79
C LYS A 31 -1.65 32.44 -1.56
N GLY A 32 -0.88 31.69 -2.36
CA GLY A 32 0.27 32.19 -3.10
C GLY A 32 1.62 32.19 -2.35
N HIS A 33 1.64 32.09 -1.01
CA HIS A 33 2.87 32.10 -0.20
C HIS A 33 3.13 30.76 0.49
N HIS A 34 3.11 29.66 -0.26
CA HIS A 34 3.15 28.29 0.26
C HIS A 34 4.53 27.62 0.22
N THR A 35 5.57 28.27 -0.33
CA THR A 35 6.86 27.65 -0.64
C THR A 35 7.51 26.99 0.57
N TYR A 36 7.59 27.69 1.70
CA TYR A 36 8.20 27.14 2.91
C TYR A 36 7.37 26.03 3.55
N VAL A 37 6.05 26.18 3.55
CA VAL A 37 5.14 25.15 4.06
C VAL A 37 5.21 23.92 3.18
N ALA A 38 5.22 24.07 1.86
CA ALA A 38 5.31 22.99 0.89
C ALA A 38 6.62 22.19 0.99
N ALA A 39 7.72 22.82 1.40
CA ALA A 39 9.01 22.17 1.55
C ALA A 39 8.97 20.96 2.49
N VAL A 40 8.24 21.06 3.61
CA VAL A 40 8.10 19.95 4.59
C VAL A 40 7.46 18.72 3.94
N GLY A 41 6.37 18.90 3.18
CA GLY A 41 5.71 17.81 2.47
C GLY A 41 6.58 17.22 1.36
N THR A 42 7.33 18.07 0.66
CA THR A 42 8.25 17.63 -0.40
C THR A 42 9.40 16.81 0.17
N ILE A 43 10.02 17.25 1.27
CA ILE A 43 11.08 16.50 1.98
C ILE A 43 10.53 15.14 2.43
N TYR A 44 9.33 15.11 3.02
CA TYR A 44 8.69 13.87 3.42
C TYR A 44 8.50 12.92 2.23
N ALA A 45 7.99 13.39 1.10
CA ALA A 45 7.79 12.59 -0.09
C ALA A 45 9.11 12.01 -0.62
N HIS A 46 10.20 12.82 -0.63
CA HIS A 46 11.52 12.34 -1.02
C HIS A 46 12.04 11.23 -0.09
N VAL A 47 11.89 11.42 1.23
CA VAL A 47 12.32 10.42 2.22
C VAL A 47 11.51 9.12 2.08
N VAL A 48 10.18 9.22 1.90
CA VAL A 48 9.34 8.05 1.64
C VAL A 48 9.81 7.31 0.40
N SER A 49 10.01 8.01 -0.71
CA SER A 49 10.49 7.41 -1.96
C SER A 49 11.84 6.72 -1.81
N ALA A 50 12.77 7.32 -1.06
CA ALA A 50 14.09 6.74 -0.81
C ALA A 50 14.04 5.44 0.01
N VAL A 51 13.06 5.29 0.89
CA VAL A 51 12.93 4.14 1.80
C VAL A 51 12.20 2.95 1.16
N VAL A 52 11.35 3.20 0.14
CA VAL A 52 10.50 2.16 -0.47
C VAL A 52 11.31 0.99 -1.01
N ILE A 53 12.32 1.23 -1.83
CA ILE A 53 13.07 0.17 -2.50
C ILE A 53 13.89 -0.67 -1.52
N PRO A 54 14.69 -0.10 -0.60
CA PRO A 54 15.36 -0.88 0.44
C PRO A 54 14.41 -1.72 1.29
N LEU A 55 13.27 -1.15 1.69
CA LEU A 55 12.25 -1.89 2.42
C LEU A 55 11.76 -3.10 1.63
N LEU A 56 11.41 -2.91 0.34
CA LEU A 56 10.91 -4.00 -0.50
C LEU A 56 11.94 -5.11 -0.68
N ILE A 57 13.22 -4.78 -0.87
CA ILE A 57 14.28 -5.76 -1.02
C ILE A 57 14.35 -6.67 0.22
N PHE A 58 14.47 -6.09 1.41
CA PHE A 58 14.59 -6.87 2.64
C PHE A 58 13.29 -7.62 2.97
N SER A 59 12.15 -6.95 2.85
CA SER A 59 10.85 -7.52 3.24
C SER A 59 10.42 -8.68 2.33
N ILE A 60 10.58 -8.55 1.00
CA ILE A 60 10.19 -9.60 0.05
C ILE A 60 11.11 -10.82 0.21
N ILE A 61 12.43 -10.61 0.26
CA ILE A 61 13.37 -11.72 0.42
C ILE A 61 13.14 -12.40 1.78
N SER A 62 12.99 -11.64 2.87
CA SER A 62 12.70 -12.19 4.20
C SER A 62 11.41 -13.01 4.19
N SER A 63 10.32 -12.46 3.67
CA SER A 63 9.02 -13.13 3.60
C SER A 63 9.08 -14.46 2.87
N ILE A 64 9.70 -14.50 1.68
CA ILE A 64 9.79 -15.72 0.87
C ILE A 64 10.77 -16.74 1.47
N THR A 65 11.87 -16.30 2.04
CA THR A 65 12.85 -17.20 2.67
C THR A 65 12.34 -17.79 3.99
N ASN A 66 11.43 -17.13 4.68
CA ASN A 66 10.73 -17.64 5.86
C ASN A 66 9.71 -18.74 5.53
N LEU A 67 9.32 -18.91 4.25
CA LEU A 67 8.44 -19.99 3.80
C LEU A 67 9.00 -21.39 4.07
N GLY A 68 10.30 -21.55 4.22
CA GLY A 68 10.95 -22.83 4.45
C GLY A 68 10.74 -23.85 3.31
N ASN A 69 11.35 -25.01 3.46
CA ASN A 69 11.36 -26.06 2.43
C ASN A 69 10.32 -27.18 2.62
N SER A 70 9.37 -27.05 3.58
CA SER A 70 8.36 -28.09 3.77
C SER A 70 7.35 -28.06 2.61
N VAL A 71 7.07 -29.23 2.03
CA VAL A 71 6.10 -29.41 0.94
C VAL A 71 4.72 -28.87 1.33
N ARG A 72 4.35 -29.04 2.60
CA ARG A 72 3.10 -28.52 3.17
C ARG A 72 3.05 -27.00 3.16
N LEU A 73 4.14 -26.34 3.52
CA LEU A 73 4.24 -24.88 3.56
C LEU A 73 4.28 -24.29 2.14
N LYS A 74 4.90 -25.00 1.18
CA LYS A 74 4.88 -24.61 -0.25
C LYS A 74 3.45 -24.60 -0.83
N ASN A 75 2.64 -25.62 -0.54
CA ASN A 75 1.26 -25.69 -1.01
C ASN A 75 0.37 -24.61 -0.35
N ILE A 76 0.55 -24.37 0.95
CA ILE A 76 -0.15 -23.29 1.65
C ILE A 76 0.26 -21.94 1.08
N GLY A 77 1.57 -21.72 0.88
CA GLY A 77 2.11 -20.51 0.33
C GLY A 77 1.56 -20.18 -1.04
N LEU A 78 1.57 -21.13 -1.96
CA LEU A 78 1.04 -20.93 -3.30
C LEU A 78 -0.45 -20.58 -3.29
N LYS A 79 -1.25 -21.27 -2.47
CA LYS A 79 -2.67 -20.97 -2.31
C LYS A 79 -2.86 -19.57 -1.70
N THR A 80 -2.09 -19.21 -0.68
CA THR A 80 -2.16 -17.89 -0.06
C THR A 80 -1.87 -16.80 -1.07
N VAL A 81 -0.76 -16.91 -1.82
CA VAL A 81 -0.41 -15.94 -2.87
C VAL A 81 -1.51 -15.85 -3.93
N PHE A 82 -2.04 -16.99 -4.38
CA PHE A 82 -3.14 -17.02 -5.35
C PHE A 82 -4.35 -16.23 -4.84
N PHE A 83 -4.80 -16.47 -3.61
CA PHE A 83 -5.95 -15.75 -3.05
C PHE A 83 -5.68 -14.27 -2.81
N LEU A 84 -4.45 -13.88 -2.41
CA LEU A 84 -4.07 -12.49 -2.26
C LEU A 84 -4.10 -11.73 -3.59
N VAL A 85 -3.57 -12.35 -4.66
CA VAL A 85 -3.62 -11.78 -6.01
C VAL A 85 -5.05 -11.72 -6.52
N LEU A 86 -5.84 -12.78 -6.34
CA LEU A 86 -7.24 -12.83 -6.73
C LEU A 86 -8.06 -11.74 -6.03
N ASN A 87 -7.82 -11.53 -4.74
CA ASN A 87 -8.48 -10.48 -3.95
C ASN A 87 -8.14 -9.07 -4.49
N THR A 88 -6.87 -8.82 -4.79
CA THR A 88 -6.43 -7.56 -5.41
C THR A 88 -7.03 -7.37 -6.80
N PHE A 89 -7.13 -8.44 -7.60
CA PHE A 89 -7.77 -8.40 -8.92
C PHE A 89 -9.25 -8.00 -8.81
N PHE A 90 -10.02 -8.58 -7.89
CA PHE A 90 -11.41 -8.18 -7.67
C PHE A 90 -11.53 -6.72 -7.20
N ALA A 91 -10.63 -6.27 -6.33
CA ALA A 91 -10.58 -4.88 -5.90
C ALA A 91 -10.37 -3.92 -7.08
N SER A 92 -9.41 -4.23 -7.97
CA SER A 92 -9.15 -3.45 -9.17
C SER A 92 -10.33 -3.47 -10.14
N LEU A 93 -10.92 -4.64 -10.38
CA LEU A 93 -12.04 -4.79 -11.30
C LEU A 93 -13.28 -4.01 -10.86
N ILE A 94 -13.66 -4.14 -9.59
CA ILE A 94 -14.80 -3.40 -9.03
C ILE A 94 -14.54 -1.90 -9.07
N THR A 95 -13.32 -1.48 -8.77
CA THR A 95 -12.94 -0.07 -8.81
C THR A 95 -12.96 0.50 -10.22
N LEU A 96 -12.48 -0.27 -11.20
CA LEU A 96 -12.55 0.12 -12.61
C LEU A 96 -14.00 0.33 -13.05
N ILE A 97 -14.87 -0.65 -12.77
CA ILE A 97 -16.30 -0.56 -13.11
C ILE A 97 -16.94 0.66 -12.41
N ALA A 98 -16.72 0.81 -11.10
CA ALA A 98 -17.29 1.92 -10.35
C ALA A 98 -16.76 3.28 -10.82
N GLY A 99 -15.48 3.39 -11.11
CA GLY A 99 -14.86 4.63 -11.59
C GLY A 99 -15.42 5.06 -12.96
N VAL A 100 -15.60 4.10 -13.88
CA VAL A 100 -16.21 4.35 -15.18
C VAL A 100 -17.70 4.72 -15.05
N VAL A 101 -18.46 3.98 -14.25
CA VAL A 101 -19.91 4.23 -14.05
C VAL A 101 -20.18 5.57 -13.38
N THR A 102 -19.35 5.96 -12.42
CA THR A 102 -19.52 7.23 -11.69
C THR A 102 -18.91 8.42 -12.42
N ASN A 103 -18.25 8.21 -13.58
CA ASN A 103 -17.55 9.26 -14.32
C ASN A 103 -16.63 10.11 -13.43
N VAL A 104 -15.87 9.47 -12.58
CA VAL A 104 -14.97 10.14 -11.64
C VAL A 104 -13.95 10.97 -12.39
N GLY A 105 -13.87 12.27 -12.09
CA GLY A 105 -12.97 13.21 -12.77
C GLY A 105 -13.63 14.02 -13.88
N HIS A 106 -14.86 13.73 -14.27
CA HIS A 106 -15.58 14.53 -15.27
C HIS A 106 -15.79 15.96 -14.77
N GLY A 107 -15.47 16.94 -15.62
CA GLY A 107 -15.66 18.37 -15.33
C GLY A 107 -14.47 19.05 -14.64
N VAL A 108 -13.36 18.37 -14.40
CA VAL A 108 -12.10 18.99 -13.95
C VAL A 108 -11.36 19.54 -15.16
N GLN A 109 -11.28 20.84 -15.30
CA GLN A 109 -10.43 21.48 -16.31
C GLN A 109 -9.00 21.50 -15.79
N TYR A 110 -8.13 20.70 -16.36
CA TYR A 110 -6.69 20.74 -16.13
C TYR A 110 -6.02 21.40 -17.33
N GLU A 111 -5.41 22.54 -17.13
CA GLU A 111 -4.49 23.10 -18.15
C GLU A 111 -3.25 22.19 -18.19
N LEU A 112 -3.12 21.42 -19.26
CA LEU A 112 -1.89 20.67 -19.52
C LEU A 112 -0.75 21.67 -19.64
N ALA A 113 0.36 21.38 -18.94
CA ALA A 113 1.58 22.18 -19.11
C ALA A 113 1.97 22.20 -20.61
N THR A 114 2.20 23.37 -21.14
CA THR A 114 2.50 23.63 -22.57
C THR A 114 3.70 22.84 -23.12
N ASP A 115 4.51 22.22 -22.26
CA ASP A 115 5.69 21.41 -22.61
C ASP A 115 5.47 19.89 -22.47
N TYR A 116 4.21 19.41 -22.43
CA TYR A 116 3.95 17.98 -22.34
C TYR A 116 4.16 17.30 -23.70
N THR A 117 5.30 16.62 -23.86
CA THR A 117 5.50 15.65 -24.94
C THR A 117 4.88 14.31 -24.53
N ALA A 118 3.86 13.88 -25.25
CA ALA A 118 3.24 12.57 -25.00
C ALA A 118 4.29 11.47 -25.16
N LYS A 119 4.51 10.67 -24.11
CA LYS A 119 5.34 9.47 -24.21
C LYS A 119 4.63 8.48 -25.14
N GLU A 120 5.37 7.89 -26.07
CA GLU A 120 4.85 6.79 -26.87
C GLU A 120 4.33 5.68 -25.95
N VAL A 121 3.14 5.19 -26.24
CA VAL A 121 2.54 4.08 -25.48
C VAL A 121 3.34 2.83 -25.78
N PRO A 122 4.00 2.19 -24.79
CA PRO A 122 4.78 1.00 -25.02
C PRO A 122 3.89 -0.15 -25.51
N THR A 123 4.41 -0.98 -26.39
CA THR A 123 3.70 -2.18 -26.83
C THR A 123 3.50 -3.15 -25.66
N PHE A 124 2.55 -4.08 -25.80
CA PHE A 124 2.35 -5.12 -24.77
C PHE A 124 3.64 -5.93 -24.52
N VAL A 125 4.39 -6.21 -25.58
CA VAL A 125 5.68 -6.94 -25.48
C VAL A 125 6.70 -6.13 -24.71
N ASP A 126 6.85 -4.83 -25.01
CA ASP A 126 7.77 -3.95 -24.29
C ASP A 126 7.38 -3.83 -22.82
N THR A 127 6.09 -3.77 -22.54
CA THR A 127 5.58 -3.77 -21.16
C THR A 127 5.97 -5.05 -20.42
N VAL A 128 5.80 -6.22 -21.05
CA VAL A 128 6.21 -7.50 -20.43
C VAL A 128 7.73 -7.57 -20.25
N ILE A 129 8.53 -7.13 -21.21
CA ILE A 129 10.00 -7.08 -21.11
C ILE A 129 10.43 -6.16 -19.96
N SER A 130 9.79 -5.01 -19.80
CA SER A 130 10.11 -4.04 -18.75
C SER A 130 9.85 -4.56 -17.32
N LEU A 131 9.08 -5.65 -17.16
CA LEU A 131 8.88 -6.28 -15.84
C LEU A 131 10.13 -7.03 -15.37
N PHE A 132 11.05 -7.38 -16.28
CA PHE A 132 12.26 -8.13 -15.94
C PHE A 132 13.46 -7.21 -15.70
N PRO A 133 14.30 -7.52 -14.69
CA PRO A 133 15.40 -6.64 -14.32
C PRO A 133 16.54 -6.68 -15.35
N GLN A 134 16.86 -5.52 -15.92
CA GLN A 134 18.02 -5.34 -16.77
C GLN A 134 19.21 -4.76 -15.97
N ASN A 135 18.96 -3.70 -15.22
CA ASN A 135 19.94 -3.03 -14.37
C ASN A 135 19.29 -2.53 -13.08
N LEU A 136 19.62 -3.15 -11.96
CA LEU A 136 19.01 -2.83 -10.67
C LEU A 136 19.26 -1.39 -10.22
N ALA A 137 20.45 -0.85 -10.51
CA ALA A 137 20.80 0.51 -10.13
C ALA A 137 19.96 1.54 -10.91
N SER A 138 19.73 1.29 -12.21
CA SER A 138 18.87 2.12 -13.06
C SER A 138 17.43 2.04 -12.59
N HIS A 139 16.88 0.84 -12.36
CA HIS A 139 15.53 0.67 -11.87
C HIS A 139 15.32 1.35 -10.50
N TRP A 140 16.34 1.29 -9.62
CA TRP A 140 16.30 2.00 -8.34
C TRP A 140 16.27 3.53 -8.54
N ALA A 141 17.14 4.07 -9.36
CA ALA A 141 17.19 5.51 -9.62
C ALA A 141 15.90 6.05 -10.26
N ASN A 142 15.27 5.24 -11.13
CA ASN A 142 14.02 5.60 -11.80
C ASN A 142 12.76 5.30 -10.96
N GLY A 143 12.89 4.65 -9.79
CA GLY A 143 11.76 4.23 -8.96
C GLY A 143 10.92 3.10 -9.55
N GLU A 144 11.49 2.30 -10.45
CA GLU A 144 10.84 1.18 -11.11
C GLU A 144 10.82 -0.05 -10.18
N VAL A 145 9.76 -0.21 -9.45
CA VAL A 145 9.65 -1.20 -8.36
C VAL A 145 9.53 -2.63 -8.87
N VAL A 146 8.77 -2.87 -9.95
CA VAL A 146 8.42 -4.23 -10.40
C VAL A 146 9.64 -5.07 -10.80
N PRO A 147 10.60 -4.59 -11.60
CA PRO A 147 11.80 -5.34 -11.91
C PRO A 147 12.63 -5.70 -10.66
N ILE A 148 12.67 -4.81 -9.66
CA ILE A 148 13.35 -5.06 -8.39
C ILE A 148 12.65 -6.19 -7.61
N VAL A 149 11.32 -6.19 -7.58
CA VAL A 149 10.52 -7.27 -6.96
C VAL A 149 10.80 -8.62 -7.62
N VAL A 150 10.82 -8.67 -8.96
CA VAL A 150 11.15 -9.89 -9.71
C VAL A 150 12.55 -10.40 -9.34
N PHE A 151 13.54 -9.52 -9.26
CA PHE A 151 14.86 -9.87 -8.80
C PHE A 151 14.88 -10.43 -7.37
N CYS A 152 14.18 -9.80 -6.43
CA CYS A 152 14.05 -10.25 -5.04
C CYS A 152 13.45 -11.66 -4.96
N ILE A 153 12.43 -11.94 -5.77
CA ILE A 153 11.83 -13.28 -5.87
C ILE A 153 12.85 -14.31 -6.35
N LEU A 154 13.64 -14.00 -7.39
CA LEU A 154 14.68 -14.89 -7.88
C LEU A 154 15.74 -15.17 -6.81
N VAL A 155 16.20 -14.16 -6.08
CA VAL A 155 17.15 -14.30 -4.97
C VAL A 155 16.56 -15.20 -3.87
N ALA A 156 15.33 -14.97 -3.48
CA ALA A 156 14.69 -15.74 -2.42
C ALA A 156 14.45 -17.22 -2.80
N ILE A 157 14.06 -17.48 -4.06
CA ILE A 157 13.91 -18.86 -4.58
C ILE A 157 15.29 -19.55 -4.60
N SER A 158 16.33 -18.86 -5.03
CA SER A 158 17.69 -19.38 -5.06
C SER A 158 18.19 -19.70 -3.66
N TYR A 159 17.98 -18.79 -2.71
CA TYR A 159 18.27 -19.04 -1.30
C TYR A 159 17.60 -20.33 -0.80
N ASN A 160 16.28 -20.47 -0.98
CA ASN A 160 15.53 -21.63 -0.50
C ASN A 160 16.04 -22.95 -1.10
N LYS A 161 16.46 -22.95 -2.38
CA LYS A 161 17.06 -24.13 -3.02
C LYS A 161 18.41 -24.51 -2.43
N ILE A 162 19.25 -23.52 -2.10
CA ILE A 162 20.57 -23.76 -1.50
C ILE A 162 20.42 -24.17 -0.05
N ALA A 163 19.56 -23.49 0.71
CA ALA A 163 19.30 -23.79 2.13
C ALA A 163 18.76 -25.21 2.35
N ALA A 164 18.08 -25.79 1.37
CA ALA A 164 17.64 -27.19 1.41
C ALA A 164 18.79 -28.20 1.42
N LYS A 165 19.95 -27.85 0.85
CA LYS A 165 21.11 -28.75 0.73
C LYS A 165 22.25 -28.36 1.67
N LYS A 166 22.43 -27.05 1.87
CA LYS A 166 23.57 -26.46 2.58
C LYS A 166 23.12 -25.28 3.45
N PRO A 167 22.35 -25.53 4.52
CA PRO A 167 21.75 -24.48 5.33
C PRO A 167 22.79 -23.57 5.99
N GLU A 168 23.92 -24.13 6.45
CA GLU A 168 24.94 -23.37 7.16
C GLU A 168 25.66 -22.33 6.28
N GLU A 169 25.86 -22.65 4.99
CA GLU A 169 26.54 -21.75 4.06
C GLU A 169 25.77 -20.46 3.81
N VAL A 170 24.43 -20.52 3.85
CA VAL A 170 23.55 -19.39 3.55
C VAL A 170 22.89 -18.77 4.79
N ALA A 171 23.09 -19.35 5.98
CA ALA A 171 22.57 -18.81 7.22
C ALA A 171 22.97 -17.34 7.51
N PRO A 172 24.22 -16.89 7.22
CA PRO A 172 24.59 -15.49 7.40
C PRO A 172 23.78 -14.54 6.52
N PHE A 173 23.51 -14.93 5.26
CA PHE A 173 22.67 -14.14 4.36
C PHE A 173 21.25 -13.98 4.91
N LYS A 174 20.65 -15.05 5.42
CA LYS A 174 19.32 -15.01 6.01
C LYS A 174 19.26 -14.08 7.23
N LYS A 175 20.25 -14.19 8.12
CA LYS A 175 20.34 -13.30 9.30
C LYS A 175 20.48 -11.83 8.88
N PHE A 176 21.25 -11.54 7.85
CA PHE A 176 21.40 -10.18 7.31
C PHE A 176 20.09 -9.65 6.74
N ILE A 177 19.37 -10.44 5.96
CA ILE A 177 18.09 -10.06 5.36
C ILE A 177 17.03 -9.82 6.44
N ASP A 178 16.90 -10.72 7.42
CA ASP A 178 15.92 -10.56 8.51
C ASP A 178 16.23 -9.35 9.39
N ALA A 179 17.51 -9.13 9.71
CA ALA A 179 17.92 -7.93 10.44
C ALA A 179 17.65 -6.65 9.63
N GLY A 180 17.88 -6.69 8.32
CA GLY A 180 17.58 -5.59 7.40
C GLY A 180 16.09 -5.27 7.37
N ASP A 181 15.21 -6.29 7.31
CA ASP A 181 13.76 -6.10 7.33
C ASP A 181 13.29 -5.42 8.64
N VAL A 182 13.79 -5.87 9.80
CA VAL A 182 13.49 -5.26 11.10
C VAL A 182 13.96 -3.81 11.16
N VAL A 183 15.18 -3.51 10.70
CA VAL A 183 15.74 -2.15 10.69
C VAL A 183 14.94 -1.25 9.75
N MET A 184 14.66 -1.71 8.53
CA MET A 184 13.88 -0.92 7.56
C MET A 184 12.44 -0.70 8.03
N GLY A 185 11.82 -1.69 8.66
CA GLY A 185 10.51 -1.53 9.30
C GLY A 185 10.52 -0.43 10.38
N ARG A 186 11.62 -0.30 11.13
CA ARG A 186 11.78 0.78 12.12
C ARG A 186 11.99 2.14 11.45
N VAL A 187 12.77 2.21 10.37
CA VAL A 187 12.95 3.43 9.57
C VAL A 187 11.60 3.92 9.04
N VAL A 188 10.81 3.03 8.45
CA VAL A 188 9.44 3.35 7.98
C VAL A 188 8.57 3.87 9.11
N SER A 189 8.62 3.25 10.28
CA SER A 189 7.87 3.70 11.46
C SER A 189 8.22 5.13 11.87
N TYR A 190 9.51 5.51 11.81
CA TYR A 190 9.93 6.89 12.04
C TYR A 190 9.38 7.83 10.97
N VAL A 191 9.52 7.48 9.69
CA VAL A 191 9.01 8.30 8.59
C VAL A 191 7.51 8.51 8.71
N ILE A 192 6.73 7.45 8.96
CA ILE A 192 5.28 7.52 9.15
C ILE A 192 4.91 8.44 10.33
N SER A 193 5.70 8.49 11.39
CA SER A 193 5.40 9.37 12.52
C SER A 193 5.33 10.86 12.16
N PHE A 194 5.97 11.26 11.06
CA PHE A 194 5.92 12.61 10.49
C PHE A 194 4.76 12.86 9.53
N THR A 195 3.98 11.83 9.18
CA THR A 195 2.85 11.94 8.24
C THR A 195 1.89 13.08 8.57
N PRO A 196 1.46 13.34 9.82
CA PRO A 196 0.54 14.44 10.09
C PRO A 196 1.09 15.82 9.68
N TYR A 197 2.40 16.03 9.82
CA TYR A 197 3.05 17.29 9.42
C TYR A 197 3.16 17.39 7.89
N ALA A 198 3.48 16.27 7.25
CA ALA A 198 3.53 16.19 5.79
C ALA A 198 2.15 16.40 5.16
N VAL A 199 1.11 15.79 5.73
CA VAL A 199 -0.29 15.95 5.27
C VAL A 199 -0.71 17.41 5.38
N LEU A 200 -0.47 18.07 6.51
CA LEU A 200 -0.72 19.50 6.65
C LEU A 200 -0.05 20.31 5.52
N SER A 201 1.23 20.05 5.29
CA SER A 201 2.04 20.73 4.28
C SER A 201 1.53 20.50 2.85
N LEU A 202 1.25 19.25 2.51
CA LEU A 202 0.79 18.87 1.16
C LEU A 202 -0.63 19.39 0.87
N ILE A 203 -1.52 19.33 1.85
CA ILE A 203 -2.88 19.89 1.74
C ILE A 203 -2.81 21.41 1.60
N ALA A 204 -2.00 22.09 2.44
CA ALA A 204 -1.82 23.53 2.32
C ALA A 204 -1.31 23.95 0.93
N ARG A 205 -0.35 23.20 0.38
CA ARG A 205 0.15 23.41 -0.99
C ARG A 205 -0.94 23.20 -2.04
N ALA A 206 -1.69 22.11 -1.95
CA ALA A 206 -2.77 21.79 -2.90
C ALA A 206 -3.83 22.89 -2.90
N VAL A 207 -4.36 23.26 -1.73
CA VAL A 207 -5.39 24.28 -1.57
C VAL A 207 -4.92 25.67 -2.01
N SER A 208 -3.65 26.01 -1.73
CA SER A 208 -3.07 27.31 -2.13
C SER A 208 -2.92 27.45 -3.65
N ARG A 209 -2.87 26.36 -4.40
CA ARG A 209 -2.70 26.34 -5.87
C ARG A 209 -4.00 26.12 -6.63
N SER A 210 -5.00 25.51 -5.98
CA SER A 210 -6.25 25.12 -6.61
C SER A 210 -7.36 26.10 -6.30
N SER A 211 -8.35 26.19 -7.18
CA SER A 211 -9.62 26.84 -6.87
C SER A 211 -10.48 25.93 -5.99
N PRO A 212 -11.46 26.48 -5.22
CA PRO A 212 -12.40 25.64 -4.48
C PRO A 212 -13.17 24.64 -5.38
N ALA A 213 -13.40 25.01 -6.64
CA ALA A 213 -14.07 24.16 -7.63
C ALA A 213 -13.23 22.91 -7.96
N ASP A 214 -11.90 23.01 -7.99
CA ASP A 214 -11.01 21.89 -8.29
C ASP A 214 -10.91 20.89 -7.14
N LEU A 215 -11.25 21.29 -5.90
CA LEU A 215 -11.18 20.44 -4.73
C LEU A 215 -12.37 19.49 -4.60
N VAL A 216 -13.54 19.84 -5.16
CA VAL A 216 -14.76 19.02 -5.08
C VAL A 216 -14.57 17.65 -5.77
N PRO A 217 -14.03 17.56 -6.99
CA PRO A 217 -13.76 16.28 -7.64
C PRO A 217 -12.78 15.40 -6.83
N LEU A 218 -11.76 15.99 -6.23
CA LEU A 218 -10.80 15.26 -5.40
C LEU A 218 -11.48 14.67 -4.15
N LEU A 219 -12.43 15.40 -3.56
CA LEU A 219 -13.23 14.90 -2.45
C LEU A 219 -14.13 13.73 -2.89
N SER A 220 -14.72 13.81 -4.08
CA SER A 220 -15.53 12.70 -4.62
C SER A 220 -14.72 11.43 -4.83
N VAL A 221 -13.48 11.55 -5.34
CA VAL A 221 -12.52 10.42 -5.45
C VAL A 221 -12.26 9.79 -4.09
N LEU A 222 -12.01 10.63 -3.08
CA LEU A 222 -11.74 10.16 -1.72
C LEU A 222 -12.93 9.40 -1.12
N VAL A 223 -14.14 9.96 -1.23
CA VAL A 223 -15.37 9.31 -0.73
C VAL A 223 -15.59 7.98 -1.46
N LEU A 224 -15.46 7.98 -2.79
CA LEU A 224 -15.61 6.75 -3.58
C LEU A 224 -14.57 5.70 -3.18
N ALA A 225 -13.32 6.09 -2.93
CA ALA A 225 -12.28 5.18 -2.47
C ALA A 225 -12.66 4.50 -1.14
N TYR A 226 -13.18 5.25 -0.16
CA TYR A 226 -13.64 4.68 1.11
C TYR A 226 -14.83 3.74 0.93
N VAL A 227 -15.80 4.09 0.08
CA VAL A 227 -16.95 3.23 -0.24
C VAL A 227 -16.47 1.93 -0.88
N LEU A 228 -15.57 2.00 -1.85
CA LEU A 228 -15.02 0.84 -2.52
C LEU A 228 -14.18 -0.05 -1.58
N CYS A 229 -13.39 0.55 -0.69
CA CYS A 229 -12.69 -0.21 0.35
C CYS A 229 -13.66 -0.92 1.30
N ALA A 230 -14.78 -0.30 1.66
CA ALA A 230 -15.81 -0.95 2.47
C ALA A 230 -16.50 -2.10 1.73
N ILE A 231 -16.84 -1.90 0.45
CA ILE A 231 -17.39 -2.96 -0.41
C ILE A 231 -16.38 -4.13 -0.52
N GLN A 232 -15.11 -3.82 -0.79
CA GLN A 232 -14.07 -4.84 -0.88
C GLN A 232 -13.95 -5.63 0.42
N ALA A 233 -13.83 -4.95 1.57
CA ALA A 233 -13.60 -5.58 2.86
C ALA A 233 -14.80 -6.41 3.35
N PHE A 234 -16.04 -5.94 3.14
CA PHE A 234 -17.22 -6.61 3.72
C PHE A 234 -18.00 -7.44 2.72
N VAL A 235 -18.10 -7.01 1.47
CA VAL A 235 -18.88 -7.73 0.45
C VAL A 235 -18.03 -8.75 -0.28
N VAL A 236 -16.90 -8.34 -0.86
CA VAL A 236 -16.05 -9.23 -1.65
C VAL A 236 -15.38 -10.28 -0.78
N GLU A 237 -14.70 -9.84 0.27
CA GLU A 237 -14.05 -10.78 1.20
C GLU A 237 -15.09 -11.64 1.95
N GLY A 238 -16.24 -11.07 2.31
CA GLY A 238 -17.34 -11.83 2.89
C GLY A 238 -17.86 -12.90 1.95
N ALA A 239 -18.00 -12.60 0.66
CA ALA A 239 -18.40 -13.56 -0.37
C ALA A 239 -17.36 -14.67 -0.56
N LEU A 240 -16.06 -14.33 -0.60
CA LEU A 240 -14.96 -15.30 -0.69
C LEU A 240 -14.94 -16.24 0.52
N ILE A 241 -15.12 -15.70 1.74
CA ILE A 241 -15.20 -16.48 2.98
C ILE A 241 -16.38 -17.46 2.91
N LYS A 242 -17.55 -17.02 2.44
CA LYS A 242 -18.75 -17.85 2.34
C LYS A 242 -18.65 -18.92 1.25
N ILE A 243 -18.21 -18.52 0.04
CA ILE A 243 -18.23 -19.39 -1.14
C ILE A 243 -17.06 -20.37 -1.14
N VAL A 244 -15.86 -19.85 -0.89
CA VAL A 244 -14.63 -20.64 -0.94
C VAL A 244 -14.29 -21.25 0.41
N GLY A 245 -14.36 -20.45 1.46
CA GLY A 245 -14.06 -20.89 2.84
C GLY A 245 -15.16 -21.73 3.46
N LYS A 246 -16.40 -21.66 2.94
CA LYS A 246 -17.60 -22.29 3.49
C LYS A 246 -17.82 -21.96 4.98
N LEU A 247 -17.41 -20.77 5.37
CA LEU A 247 -17.53 -20.22 6.70
C LEU A 247 -18.62 -19.14 6.75
N ASP A 248 -19.16 -18.88 7.94
CA ASP A 248 -20.06 -17.75 8.15
C ASP A 248 -19.26 -16.43 8.20
N PRO A 249 -19.49 -15.51 7.23
CA PRO A 249 -18.79 -14.23 7.18
C PRO A 249 -18.99 -13.40 8.46
N VAL A 250 -20.20 -13.43 9.06
CA VAL A 250 -20.51 -12.65 10.26
C VAL A 250 -19.68 -13.13 11.45
N GLN A 251 -19.58 -14.45 11.62
CA GLN A 251 -18.75 -15.03 12.68
C GLN A 251 -17.27 -14.72 12.45
N PHE A 252 -16.82 -14.81 11.19
CA PHE A 252 -15.45 -14.49 10.82
C PHE A 252 -15.11 -13.02 11.16
N PHE A 253 -15.91 -12.07 10.69
CA PHE A 253 -15.69 -10.65 10.98
C PHE A 253 -15.74 -10.33 12.47
N LYS A 254 -16.65 -10.93 13.22
CA LYS A 254 -16.67 -10.78 14.68
C LYS A 254 -15.38 -11.31 15.33
N GLY A 255 -14.83 -12.41 14.82
CA GLY A 255 -13.58 -12.99 15.32
C GLY A 255 -12.36 -12.10 15.04
N VAL A 256 -12.26 -11.49 13.86
CA VAL A 256 -11.12 -10.64 13.46
C VAL A 256 -11.30 -9.17 13.78
N TRP A 257 -12.45 -8.73 14.25
CA TRP A 257 -12.75 -7.32 14.53
C TRP A 257 -11.72 -6.59 15.39
N PRO A 258 -11.19 -7.21 16.48
CA PRO A 258 -10.14 -6.57 17.28
C PRO A 258 -8.87 -6.30 16.47
N ALA A 259 -8.49 -7.21 15.56
CA ALA A 259 -7.36 -6.99 14.67
C ALA A 259 -7.64 -5.86 13.68
N GLY A 260 -8.85 -5.82 13.11
CA GLY A 260 -9.30 -4.72 12.25
C GLY A 260 -9.25 -3.36 12.95
N THR A 261 -9.68 -3.29 14.21
CA THR A 261 -9.61 -2.05 15.01
C THR A 261 -8.16 -1.61 15.23
N VAL A 262 -7.26 -2.54 15.55
CA VAL A 262 -5.83 -2.23 15.71
C VAL A 262 -5.22 -1.80 14.37
N ALA A 263 -5.56 -2.46 13.26
CA ALA A 263 -5.08 -2.09 11.93
C ALA A 263 -5.52 -0.67 11.54
N PHE A 264 -6.78 -0.35 11.78
CA PHE A 264 -7.35 0.97 11.49
C PHE A 264 -6.70 2.08 12.32
N THR A 265 -6.48 1.84 13.61
CA THR A 265 -5.92 2.85 14.52
C THR A 265 -4.41 3.00 14.39
N SER A 266 -3.68 1.89 14.20
CA SER A 266 -2.23 1.91 14.03
C SER A 266 -1.78 2.31 12.62
N GLN A 267 -2.66 2.14 11.63
CA GLN A 267 -2.35 2.34 10.20
C GLN A 267 -1.10 1.55 9.77
N SER A 268 -0.86 0.40 10.41
CA SER A 268 0.29 -0.46 10.16
C SER A 268 -0.15 -1.91 10.02
N SER A 269 -0.08 -2.43 8.79
CA SER A 269 -0.35 -3.83 8.51
C SER A 269 0.61 -4.75 9.25
N VAL A 270 1.90 -4.41 9.25
CA VAL A 270 2.95 -5.19 9.93
C VAL A 270 2.77 -5.14 11.46
N GLY A 271 2.48 -3.97 12.02
CA GLY A 271 2.22 -3.81 13.45
C GLY A 271 1.00 -4.59 13.95
N THR A 272 0.09 -4.95 13.05
CA THR A 272 -1.12 -5.68 13.37
C THR A 272 -0.95 -7.21 13.31
N ILE A 273 0.12 -7.72 12.70
CA ILE A 273 0.36 -9.15 12.53
C ILE A 273 0.17 -9.95 13.84
N PRO A 274 0.78 -9.60 14.98
CA PRO A 274 0.62 -10.38 16.21
C PRO A 274 -0.83 -10.49 16.68
N VAL A 275 -1.58 -9.41 16.55
CA VAL A 275 -3.00 -9.40 16.95
C VAL A 275 -3.82 -10.23 15.97
N THR A 276 -3.55 -10.12 14.66
CA THR A 276 -4.22 -10.93 13.63
C THR A 276 -3.98 -12.41 13.84
N VAL A 277 -2.74 -12.84 14.07
CA VAL A 277 -2.38 -14.22 14.36
C VAL A 277 -3.13 -14.72 15.61
N ASN A 278 -3.13 -13.95 16.69
CA ASN A 278 -3.84 -14.30 17.91
C ASN A 278 -5.36 -14.46 17.71
N GLN A 279 -6.00 -13.59 16.92
CA GLN A 279 -7.43 -13.71 16.62
C GLN A 279 -7.72 -14.93 15.73
N LEU A 280 -6.92 -15.14 14.67
CA LEU A 280 -7.06 -16.29 13.78
C LEU A 280 -6.90 -17.62 14.53
N THR A 281 -5.92 -17.73 15.44
CA THR A 281 -5.65 -18.95 16.18
C THR A 281 -6.67 -19.17 17.30
N LYS A 282 -6.89 -18.20 18.18
CA LYS A 282 -7.71 -18.37 19.38
C LYS A 282 -9.21 -18.27 19.14
N LYS A 283 -9.63 -17.46 18.16
CA LYS A 283 -11.06 -17.23 17.90
C LYS A 283 -11.60 -18.04 16.73
N LEU A 284 -10.77 -18.28 15.72
CA LEU A 284 -11.18 -18.95 14.50
C LEU A 284 -10.57 -20.35 14.34
N GLY A 285 -9.72 -20.79 15.29
CA GLY A 285 -9.15 -22.14 15.30
C GLY A 285 -8.16 -22.43 14.17
N VAL A 286 -7.61 -21.39 13.53
CA VAL A 286 -6.60 -21.55 12.47
C VAL A 286 -5.29 -22.01 13.08
N ASN A 287 -4.62 -22.97 12.44
CA ASN A 287 -3.29 -23.40 12.87
C ASN A 287 -2.32 -22.22 12.92
N GLU A 288 -1.50 -22.14 13.98
CA GLU A 288 -0.62 -21.00 14.26
C GLU A 288 0.36 -20.72 13.14
N ASP A 289 0.98 -21.75 12.54
CA ASP A 289 1.93 -21.60 11.44
C ASP A 289 1.23 -21.00 10.20
N ILE A 290 0.00 -21.46 9.92
CA ILE A 290 -0.80 -20.95 8.79
C ILE A 290 -1.23 -19.51 9.05
N ALA A 291 -1.65 -19.19 10.26
CA ALA A 291 -2.06 -17.85 10.65
C ALA A 291 -0.89 -16.86 10.61
N ALA A 292 0.25 -17.24 11.18
CA ALA A 292 1.45 -16.42 11.18
C ALA A 292 1.96 -16.17 9.75
N PHE A 293 2.00 -17.22 8.94
CA PHE A 293 2.42 -17.14 7.54
C PHE A 293 1.45 -16.26 6.72
N GLY A 294 0.14 -16.56 6.77
CA GLY A 294 -0.88 -15.83 6.02
C GLY A 294 -0.95 -14.36 6.42
N ALA A 295 -0.86 -14.04 7.72
CA ALA A 295 -0.87 -12.68 8.21
C ALA A 295 0.39 -11.91 7.76
N SER A 296 1.57 -12.53 7.84
CA SER A 296 2.83 -11.89 7.42
C SER A 296 2.88 -11.63 5.92
N LEU A 297 2.47 -12.60 5.12
CA LEU A 297 2.42 -12.46 3.67
C LEU A 297 1.34 -11.46 3.24
N GLY A 298 0.16 -11.52 3.86
CA GLY A 298 -0.95 -10.60 3.62
C GLY A 298 -0.63 -9.16 3.94
N ALA A 299 0.17 -8.92 4.99
CA ALA A 299 0.60 -7.57 5.37
C ALA A 299 1.50 -6.91 4.31
N ASN A 300 2.19 -7.70 3.47
CA ASN A 300 3.12 -7.20 2.45
C ASN A 300 2.57 -7.32 1.02
N LEU A 301 1.86 -8.41 0.70
CA LEU A 301 1.38 -8.70 -0.67
C LEU A 301 -0.13 -8.55 -0.82
N GLY A 302 -0.89 -8.64 0.27
CA GLY A 302 -2.35 -8.69 0.24
C GLY A 302 -3.02 -7.39 0.63
N MET A 303 -2.70 -6.31 -0.06
CA MET A 303 -3.27 -4.98 0.22
C MET A 303 -4.24 -4.54 -0.87
N PRO A 304 -5.47 -5.09 -0.95
CA PRO A 304 -6.41 -4.78 -2.03
C PRO A 304 -6.78 -3.29 -2.09
N GLY A 305 -6.81 -2.59 -0.96
CA GLY A 305 -7.04 -1.14 -0.91
C GLY A 305 -5.90 -0.34 -1.56
N CYS A 306 -4.65 -0.65 -1.20
CA CYS A 306 -3.47 0.08 -1.68
C CYS A 306 -3.02 -0.36 -3.07
N ALA A 307 -3.13 -1.64 -3.41
CA ALA A 307 -2.67 -2.21 -4.67
C ALA A 307 -3.78 -2.36 -5.72
N GLY A 308 -5.04 -2.44 -5.29
CA GLY A 308 -6.21 -2.60 -6.15
C GLY A 308 -7.03 -1.31 -6.29
N VAL A 309 -7.69 -0.89 -5.21
CA VAL A 309 -8.64 0.23 -5.24
C VAL A 309 -7.97 1.54 -5.62
N TRP A 310 -6.95 1.94 -4.87
CA TRP A 310 -6.37 3.27 -5.00
C TRP A 310 -5.69 3.52 -6.35
N PRO A 311 -4.77 2.65 -6.84
CA PRO A 311 -4.13 2.86 -8.14
C PRO A 311 -5.10 2.84 -9.31
N THR A 312 -6.09 1.93 -9.27
CA THR A 312 -7.10 1.83 -10.33
C THR A 312 -7.99 3.06 -10.36
N LEU A 313 -8.41 3.56 -9.19
CA LEU A 313 -9.23 4.76 -9.10
C LEU A 313 -8.49 6.00 -9.62
N LEU A 314 -7.21 6.15 -9.27
CA LEU A 314 -6.37 7.22 -9.79
C LEU A 314 -6.14 7.09 -11.30
N ALA A 315 -5.97 5.89 -11.83
CA ALA A 315 -5.83 5.67 -13.26
C ALA A 315 -7.11 6.08 -14.02
N VAL A 316 -8.29 5.68 -13.54
CA VAL A 316 -9.58 6.08 -14.13
C VAL A 316 -9.76 7.60 -14.04
N PHE A 317 -9.47 8.19 -12.89
CA PHE A 317 -9.52 9.64 -12.70
C PHE A 317 -8.61 10.37 -13.69
N THR A 318 -7.35 9.93 -13.84
CA THR A 318 -6.39 10.55 -14.78
C THR A 318 -6.85 10.39 -16.23
N LEU A 319 -7.34 9.20 -16.61
CA LEU A 319 -7.85 8.97 -17.95
C LEU A 319 -9.06 9.85 -18.26
N SER A 320 -9.96 10.06 -17.31
CA SER A 320 -11.10 10.94 -17.49
C SER A 320 -10.70 12.42 -17.67
N LEU A 321 -9.58 12.85 -17.09
CA LEU A 321 -9.02 14.19 -17.30
C LEU A 321 -8.45 14.36 -18.71
N ILE A 322 -7.87 13.31 -19.30
CA ILE A 322 -7.25 13.36 -20.63
C ILE A 322 -8.32 13.38 -21.73
N HIS A 323 -9.41 12.62 -21.57
CA HIS A 323 -10.49 12.54 -22.57
C HIS A 323 -11.46 13.73 -22.59
N ILE A 324 -11.34 14.68 -21.65
CA ILE A 324 -12.15 15.92 -21.65
C ILE A 324 -11.58 16.95 -22.63
N SER A 325 -10.39 16.76 -23.15
CA SER A 325 -9.72 17.65 -24.11
C SER A 325 -9.97 17.31 -25.59
N GLU A 326 -10.72 16.25 -25.87
CA GLU A 326 -11.26 15.91 -27.19
C GLU A 326 -12.76 16.26 -27.29
#